data_7b46844cb1231b099c3c84c33eb35a4b
#
_entry.id   7b46844cb1231b099c3c84c33eb35a4b
#
_cell.length_a   1.000
_cell.length_b   1.000
_cell.length_c   1.000
_cell.angle_alpha   90.00
_cell.angle_beta   90.00
_cell.angle_gamma   90.00
#
_symmetry.space_group_name_H-M   'P 1'
#
loop_
_entity.id
_entity.type
_entity.pdbx_description
1 polymer ?
#
loop_
_entity_poly.entity_id
_entity_poly.type
_entity_poly.pdbx_seq_one_letter_code
_entity_poly.pdbx_strand_id
1 'polypeptide(L)'
;MMNQNGSGFLNSIPPVTKNLIIINLLFWVASLVLPKVGIDLVQLLGLHFPGVKDFYPFQFVTYMFMHDTHSFAHVFFNMFGVYMFGRVLENVWGPKRFLSFYLVTGIGAGIIQELVWAYSLQSFASANGLSLFQLVRMDPSLNMMITIGASGSVFGILLAFAMLFPNVPLFLMFIPIPIKAKYFVVFYGLAELFMGVSSFGGDTVAHFAHLGGMLFGYFMVRYWKKKDAGNGKYFY
;
A
#
# COMPACT_ATOMS: atom_id res chain seq x y z
N MET A 1 3.16 -29.99 36.59
CA MET A 1 3.42 -30.20 35.13
C MET A 1 3.19 -28.87 34.44
N MET A 2 4.28 -28.15 34.16
CA MET A 2 4.21 -26.90 33.39
C MET A 2 3.98 -27.27 31.93
N ASN A 3 2.83 -26.86 31.40
CA ASN A 3 2.47 -27.02 30.01
C ASN A 3 3.29 -25.99 29.20
N GLN A 4 4.46 -26.40 28.71
CA GLN A 4 5.24 -25.65 27.72
C GLN A 4 4.54 -25.81 26.38
N ASN A 5 3.45 -25.04 26.18
CA ASN A 5 2.97 -24.78 24.83
C ASN A 5 4.06 -23.96 24.14
N GLY A 6 4.86 -24.62 23.30
CA GLY A 6 5.84 -23.99 22.48
C GLY A 6 5.16 -22.90 21.65
N SER A 7 5.39 -21.66 22.03
CA SER A 7 4.93 -20.52 21.25
C SER A 7 5.75 -20.49 19.96
N GLY A 8 5.24 -21.15 18.91
CA GLY A 8 5.85 -21.09 17.59
C GLY A 8 5.98 -19.64 17.12
N PHE A 9 6.98 -19.34 16.29
CA PHE A 9 7.26 -18.01 15.73
C PHE A 9 5.97 -17.27 15.28
N LEU A 10 5.04 -17.97 14.65
CA LEU A 10 3.76 -17.40 14.19
C LEU A 10 2.85 -16.92 15.35
N ASN A 11 3.01 -17.44 16.55
CA ASN A 11 2.22 -17.00 17.72
C ASN A 11 2.78 -15.71 18.34
N SER A 12 4.00 -15.30 17.99
CA SER A 12 4.60 -14.05 18.44
C SER A 12 4.21 -12.84 17.56
N ILE A 13 3.55 -13.08 16.41
CA ILE A 13 3.10 -12.02 15.52
C ILE A 13 1.66 -11.62 15.88
N PRO A 14 1.39 -10.31 16.05
CA PRO A 14 0.03 -9.83 16.31
C PRO A 14 -0.97 -10.28 15.24
N PRO A 15 -2.24 -10.52 15.63
CA PRO A 15 -3.18 -11.27 14.78
C PRO A 15 -3.49 -10.59 13.44
N VAL A 16 -3.64 -9.26 13.41
CA VAL A 16 -3.95 -8.57 12.13
C VAL A 16 -2.75 -8.59 11.21
N THR A 17 -1.56 -8.25 11.72
CA THR A 17 -0.29 -8.33 10.97
C THR A 17 -0.09 -9.72 10.37
N LYS A 18 -0.27 -10.77 11.19
CA LYS A 18 -0.16 -12.16 10.74
C LYS A 18 -1.16 -12.48 9.62
N ASN A 19 -2.43 -12.15 9.82
CA ASN A 19 -3.47 -12.46 8.85
C ASN A 19 -3.29 -11.69 7.55
N LEU A 20 -2.88 -10.42 7.60
CA LEU A 20 -2.56 -9.64 6.40
C LEU A 20 -1.44 -10.31 5.58
N ILE A 21 -0.36 -10.74 6.23
CA ILE A 21 0.74 -11.45 5.56
C ILE A 21 0.23 -12.74 4.92
N ILE A 22 -0.52 -13.57 5.66
CA ILE A 22 -1.04 -14.85 5.16
C ILE A 22 -1.97 -14.62 3.97
N ILE A 23 -2.91 -13.68 4.06
CA ILE A 23 -3.87 -13.40 2.98
C ILE A 23 -3.13 -12.93 1.72
N ASN A 24 -2.18 -12.01 1.84
CA ASN A 24 -1.41 -11.53 0.69
C ASN A 24 -0.60 -12.66 0.02
N LEU A 25 0.05 -13.53 0.81
CA LEU A 25 0.78 -14.68 0.28
C LEU A 25 -0.16 -15.69 -0.41
N LEU A 26 -1.35 -15.94 0.16
CA LEU A 26 -2.34 -16.84 -0.45
C LEU A 26 -2.84 -16.29 -1.80
N PHE A 27 -3.16 -15.00 -1.88
CA PHE A 27 -3.55 -14.38 -3.15
C PHE A 27 -2.41 -14.39 -4.16
N TRP A 28 -1.18 -14.13 -3.73
CA TRP A 28 -0.01 -14.19 -4.62
C TRP A 28 0.21 -15.59 -5.18
N VAL A 29 0.16 -16.64 -4.35
CA VAL A 29 0.25 -18.03 -4.81
C VAL A 29 -0.91 -18.39 -5.72
N ALA A 30 -2.14 -17.96 -5.39
CA ALA A 30 -3.31 -18.16 -6.24
C ALA A 30 -3.13 -17.49 -7.62
N SER A 31 -2.57 -16.27 -7.67
CA SER A 31 -2.27 -15.56 -8.91
C SER A 31 -1.20 -16.25 -9.78
N LEU A 32 -0.33 -17.10 -9.21
CA LEU A 32 0.62 -17.92 -9.96
C LEU A 32 -0.04 -19.19 -10.55
N VAL A 33 -1.06 -19.72 -9.89
CA VAL A 33 -1.64 -21.03 -10.23
C VAL A 33 -2.89 -20.91 -11.11
N LEU A 34 -3.80 -20.00 -10.78
CA LEU A 34 -5.11 -19.88 -11.42
C LEU A 34 -5.11 -19.49 -12.91
N PRO A 35 -4.11 -18.76 -13.44
CA PRO A 35 -4.03 -18.54 -14.89
C PRO A 35 -3.95 -19.81 -15.72
N LYS A 36 -3.44 -20.92 -15.15
CA LYS A 36 -3.39 -22.24 -15.81
C LYS A 36 -4.78 -22.83 -16.09
N VAL A 37 -5.80 -22.36 -15.37
CA VAL A 37 -7.21 -22.75 -15.56
C VAL A 37 -8.05 -21.60 -16.11
N GLY A 38 -7.42 -20.56 -16.65
CA GLY A 38 -8.09 -19.44 -17.33
C GLY A 38 -8.61 -18.35 -16.40
N ILE A 39 -8.19 -18.31 -15.13
CA ILE A 39 -8.61 -17.28 -14.16
C ILE A 39 -7.45 -16.34 -13.87
N ASP A 40 -7.56 -15.08 -14.29
CA ASP A 40 -6.59 -14.02 -13.98
C ASP A 40 -7.11 -13.19 -12.79
N LEU A 41 -6.51 -13.42 -11.62
CA LEU A 41 -6.89 -12.68 -10.41
C LEU A 41 -6.44 -11.22 -10.45
N VAL A 42 -5.35 -10.91 -11.13
CA VAL A 42 -4.87 -9.51 -11.24
C VAL A 42 -5.86 -8.70 -12.05
N GLN A 43 -6.34 -9.26 -13.18
CA GLN A 43 -7.36 -8.63 -14.01
C GLN A 43 -8.71 -8.48 -13.26
N LEU A 44 -9.08 -9.46 -12.42
CA LEU A 44 -10.36 -9.44 -11.70
C LEU A 44 -10.34 -8.51 -10.48
N LEU A 45 -9.27 -8.52 -9.69
CA LEU A 45 -9.19 -7.93 -8.36
C LEU A 45 -8.26 -6.71 -8.27
N GLY A 46 -7.41 -6.48 -9.26
CA GLY A 46 -6.60 -5.27 -9.40
C GLY A 46 -7.47 -4.03 -9.62
N LEU A 47 -7.02 -2.87 -9.22
CA LEU A 47 -7.73 -1.61 -9.37
C LEU A 47 -7.56 -1.08 -10.78
N HIS A 48 -8.66 -1.05 -11.53
CA HIS A 48 -8.76 -0.48 -12.86
C HIS A 48 -9.25 0.95 -12.80
N PHE A 49 -8.96 1.71 -13.86
CA PHE A 49 -9.45 3.07 -13.97
C PHE A 49 -10.99 3.12 -14.06
N PRO A 50 -11.66 4.02 -13.27
CA PRO A 50 -13.11 4.14 -13.32
C PRO A 50 -13.63 4.49 -14.72
N GLY A 51 -14.60 3.70 -15.18
CA GLY A 51 -15.22 3.86 -16.49
C GLY A 51 -14.74 2.89 -17.57
N VAL A 52 -13.63 2.16 -17.36
CA VAL A 52 -13.28 1.03 -18.23
C VAL A 52 -14.16 -0.20 -17.91
N LYS A 53 -14.17 -1.18 -18.83
CA LYS A 53 -15.08 -2.34 -18.76
C LYS A 53 -14.92 -3.17 -17.49
N ASP A 54 -13.68 -3.38 -17.04
CA ASP A 54 -13.37 -4.30 -15.95
C ASP A 54 -13.20 -3.59 -14.60
N PHE A 55 -13.61 -2.31 -14.51
CA PHE A 55 -13.65 -1.59 -13.24
C PHE A 55 -14.83 -2.02 -12.38
N TYR A 56 -14.54 -2.34 -11.12
CA TYR A 56 -15.54 -2.60 -10.07
C TYR A 56 -15.13 -1.86 -8.76
N PRO A 57 -16.10 -1.24 -8.04
CA PRO A 57 -15.77 -0.46 -6.83
C PRO A 57 -15.06 -1.24 -5.71
N PHE A 58 -15.29 -2.55 -5.59
CA PHE A 58 -14.60 -3.38 -4.60
C PHE A 58 -13.08 -3.46 -4.84
N GLN A 59 -12.63 -3.14 -6.05
CA GLN A 59 -11.22 -3.15 -6.41
C GLN A 59 -10.40 -2.14 -5.60
N PHE A 60 -11.00 -1.06 -5.07
CA PHE A 60 -10.35 -0.17 -4.11
C PHE A 60 -9.86 -0.88 -2.83
N VAL A 61 -10.39 -2.07 -2.56
CA VAL A 61 -9.95 -2.90 -1.42
C VAL A 61 -9.13 -4.09 -1.89
N THR A 62 -9.57 -4.80 -2.94
CA THR A 62 -8.97 -6.07 -3.33
C THR A 62 -7.59 -5.92 -3.95
N TYR A 63 -7.31 -4.81 -4.64
CA TYR A 63 -6.01 -4.54 -5.25
C TYR A 63 -4.86 -4.58 -4.25
N MET A 64 -5.13 -4.22 -2.98
CA MET A 64 -4.16 -4.21 -1.89
C MET A 64 -3.61 -5.60 -1.55
N PHE A 65 -4.26 -6.66 -2.03
CA PHE A 65 -3.86 -8.05 -1.80
C PHE A 65 -3.25 -8.69 -3.05
N MET A 66 -3.27 -8.00 -4.19
CA MET A 66 -2.67 -8.46 -5.44
C MET A 66 -1.22 -8.04 -5.53
N HIS A 67 -0.36 -8.92 -6.03
CA HIS A 67 1.06 -8.63 -6.21
C HIS A 67 1.55 -9.14 -7.56
N ASP A 68 2.58 -8.48 -8.09
CA ASP A 68 3.22 -8.91 -9.32
C ASP A 68 3.75 -10.35 -9.20
N THR A 69 3.35 -11.19 -10.15
CA THR A 69 3.76 -12.60 -10.22
C THR A 69 5.10 -12.80 -10.89
N HIS A 70 5.60 -11.79 -11.61
CA HIS A 70 6.90 -11.81 -12.26
C HIS A 70 8.04 -11.36 -11.33
N SER A 71 7.70 -10.69 -10.20
CA SER A 71 8.65 -10.18 -9.22
C SER A 71 8.32 -10.64 -7.81
N PHE A 72 9.05 -11.65 -7.32
CA PHE A 72 8.98 -12.04 -5.90
C PHE A 72 9.33 -10.88 -4.96
N ALA A 73 10.22 -9.99 -5.39
CA ALA A 73 10.60 -8.83 -4.59
C ALA A 73 9.40 -7.95 -4.22
N HIS A 74 8.40 -7.82 -5.11
CA HIS A 74 7.22 -7.01 -4.85
C HIS A 74 6.43 -7.53 -3.63
N VAL A 75 6.06 -8.80 -3.57
CA VAL A 75 5.35 -9.36 -2.41
C VAL A 75 6.25 -9.42 -1.18
N PHE A 76 7.53 -9.76 -1.36
CA PHE A 76 8.49 -9.88 -0.26
C PHE A 76 8.66 -8.55 0.49
N PHE A 77 8.97 -7.44 -0.21
CA PHE A 77 9.19 -6.15 0.46
C PHE A 77 7.93 -5.58 1.09
N ASN A 78 6.76 -5.80 0.47
CA ASN A 78 5.49 -5.44 1.08
C ASN A 78 5.26 -6.20 2.40
N MET A 79 5.39 -7.52 2.39
CA MET A 79 5.18 -8.35 3.58
C MET A 79 6.25 -8.13 4.65
N PHE A 80 7.48 -7.85 4.24
CA PHE A 80 8.54 -7.45 5.14
C PHE A 80 8.24 -6.11 5.84
N GLY A 81 7.73 -5.11 5.11
CA GLY A 81 7.29 -3.84 5.68
C GLY A 81 6.13 -4.01 6.67
N VAL A 82 5.11 -4.79 6.30
CA VAL A 82 3.99 -5.13 7.20
C VAL A 82 4.50 -5.84 8.45
N TYR A 83 5.41 -6.80 8.31
CA TYR A 83 5.99 -7.52 9.45
C TYR A 83 6.81 -6.61 10.36
N MET A 84 7.74 -5.84 9.79
CA MET A 84 8.69 -5.03 10.58
C MET A 84 8.02 -3.87 11.30
N PHE A 85 7.19 -3.13 10.61
CA PHE A 85 6.58 -1.90 11.14
C PHE A 85 5.13 -2.12 11.60
N GLY A 86 4.36 -2.94 10.88
CA GLY A 86 2.96 -3.18 11.18
C GLY A 86 2.77 -3.84 12.54
N ARG A 87 3.58 -4.86 12.89
CA ARG A 87 3.51 -5.50 14.21
C ARG A 87 3.75 -4.52 15.37
N VAL A 88 4.64 -3.54 15.18
CA VAL A 88 4.91 -2.53 16.21
C VAL A 88 3.70 -1.62 16.36
N LEU A 89 3.13 -1.15 15.25
CA LEU A 89 1.94 -0.30 15.29
C LEU A 89 0.71 -1.03 15.81
N GLU A 90 0.52 -2.32 15.48
CA GLU A 90 -0.57 -3.12 16.02
C GLU A 90 -0.45 -3.29 17.54
N ASN A 91 0.77 -3.52 18.05
CA ASN A 91 1.01 -3.60 19.50
C ASN A 91 0.71 -2.28 20.23
N VAL A 92 0.97 -1.13 19.58
CA VAL A 92 0.71 0.20 20.17
C VAL A 92 -0.77 0.58 20.09
N TRP A 93 -1.41 0.35 18.94
CA TRP A 93 -2.77 0.84 18.67
C TRP A 93 -3.86 -0.19 18.96
N GLY A 94 -3.49 -1.46 19.04
CA GLY A 94 -4.40 -2.59 19.04
C GLY A 94 -4.91 -2.96 17.64
N PRO A 95 -5.48 -4.17 17.50
CA PRO A 95 -5.83 -4.77 16.20
C PRO A 95 -6.85 -3.95 15.40
N LYS A 96 -7.88 -3.41 16.05
CA LYS A 96 -8.94 -2.66 15.35
C LYS A 96 -8.42 -1.37 14.71
N ARG A 97 -7.62 -0.58 15.43
CA ARG A 97 -7.05 0.66 14.89
C ARG A 97 -6.03 0.35 13.78
N PHE A 98 -5.20 -0.67 13.97
CA PHE A 98 -4.21 -1.07 12.97
C PHE A 98 -4.88 -1.53 11.67
N LEU A 99 -5.90 -2.38 11.75
CA LEU A 99 -6.66 -2.81 10.56
C LEU A 99 -7.32 -1.62 9.86
N SER A 100 -7.99 -0.73 10.62
CA SER A 100 -8.59 0.48 10.05
C SER A 100 -7.54 1.36 9.36
N PHE A 101 -6.35 1.50 9.97
CA PHE A 101 -5.25 2.25 9.38
C PHE A 101 -4.80 1.65 8.06
N TYR A 102 -4.55 0.35 8.02
CA TYR A 102 -4.14 -0.38 6.82
C TYR A 102 -5.15 -0.19 5.67
N LEU A 103 -6.44 -0.40 5.95
CA LEU A 103 -7.48 -0.28 4.94
C LEU A 103 -7.65 1.16 4.44
N VAL A 104 -7.70 2.15 5.34
CA VAL A 104 -7.91 3.55 4.95
C VAL A 104 -6.72 4.10 4.16
N THR A 105 -5.49 3.77 4.55
CA THR A 105 -4.30 4.20 3.82
C THR A 105 -4.20 3.54 2.45
N GLY A 106 -4.58 2.27 2.33
CA GLY A 106 -4.64 1.58 1.05
C GLY A 106 -5.73 2.14 0.14
N ILE A 107 -6.96 2.27 0.61
CA ILE A 107 -8.06 2.86 -0.18
C ILE A 107 -7.67 4.29 -0.61
N GLY A 108 -7.11 5.10 0.31
CA GLY A 108 -6.65 6.44 0.00
C GLY A 108 -5.54 6.48 -1.04
N ALA A 109 -4.63 5.52 -1.01
CA ALA A 109 -3.59 5.34 -2.01
C ALA A 109 -4.19 5.08 -3.41
N GLY A 110 -5.15 4.17 -3.50
CA GLY A 110 -5.89 3.90 -4.73
C GLY A 110 -6.61 5.14 -5.26
N ILE A 111 -7.30 5.89 -4.39
CA ILE A 111 -7.98 7.14 -4.79
C ILE A 111 -6.98 8.14 -5.38
N ILE A 112 -5.82 8.36 -4.73
CA ILE A 112 -4.81 9.28 -5.26
C ILE A 112 -4.28 8.81 -6.61
N GLN A 113 -4.03 7.51 -6.78
CA GLN A 113 -3.58 6.94 -8.06
C GLN A 113 -4.61 7.20 -9.17
N GLU A 114 -5.88 6.96 -8.90
CA GLU A 114 -6.96 7.19 -9.86
C GLU A 114 -7.11 8.68 -10.23
N LEU A 115 -6.94 9.58 -9.28
CA LEU A 115 -6.96 11.02 -9.55
C LEU A 115 -5.78 11.46 -10.43
N VAL A 116 -4.59 10.90 -10.22
CA VAL A 116 -3.42 11.17 -11.07
C VAL A 116 -3.64 10.64 -12.48
N TRP A 117 -4.17 9.44 -12.63
CA TRP A 117 -4.53 8.90 -13.94
C TRP A 117 -5.61 9.73 -14.62
N ALA A 118 -6.66 10.13 -13.90
CA ALA A 118 -7.72 10.99 -14.44
C ALA A 118 -7.16 12.32 -14.96
N TYR A 119 -6.25 12.94 -14.23
CA TYR A 119 -5.58 14.17 -14.67
C TYR A 119 -4.76 13.97 -15.93
N SER A 120 -3.94 12.92 -15.98
CA SER A 120 -3.09 12.60 -17.13
C SER A 120 -3.92 12.27 -18.38
N LEU A 121 -4.95 11.42 -18.21
CA LEU A 121 -5.85 11.03 -19.31
C LEU A 121 -6.70 12.21 -19.80
N GLN A 122 -7.18 13.06 -18.89
CA GLN A 122 -7.91 14.28 -19.27
C GLN A 122 -7.02 15.23 -20.10
N SER A 123 -5.77 15.41 -19.68
CA SER A 123 -4.81 16.24 -20.42
C SER A 123 -4.55 15.69 -21.82
N PHE A 124 -4.35 14.37 -21.93
CA PHE A 124 -4.18 13.70 -23.23
C PHE A 124 -5.43 13.79 -24.11
N ALA A 125 -6.62 13.54 -23.55
CA ALA A 125 -7.89 13.63 -24.27
C ALA A 125 -8.09 15.05 -24.84
N SER A 126 -7.91 16.08 -23.99
CA SER A 126 -8.06 17.48 -24.40
C SER A 126 -7.11 17.88 -25.51
N ALA A 127 -5.85 17.43 -25.48
CA ALA A 127 -4.86 17.67 -26.52
C ALA A 127 -5.25 17.03 -27.87
N ASN A 128 -6.10 16.00 -27.86
CA ASN A 128 -6.61 15.31 -29.04
C ASN A 128 -8.06 15.69 -29.41
N GLY A 129 -8.62 16.75 -28.80
CA GLY A 129 -9.99 17.20 -29.07
C GLY A 129 -11.09 16.26 -28.55
N LEU A 130 -10.76 15.41 -27.56
CA LEU A 130 -11.66 14.43 -26.95
C LEU A 130 -12.01 14.84 -25.51
N SER A 131 -13.16 14.38 -25.03
CA SER A 131 -13.42 14.33 -23.58
C SER A 131 -12.82 13.05 -22.97
N LEU A 132 -12.55 13.06 -21.67
CA LEU A 132 -12.10 11.87 -20.94
C LEU A 132 -13.04 10.67 -21.16
N PHE A 133 -14.35 10.93 -21.12
CA PHE A 133 -15.35 9.90 -21.35
C PHE A 133 -15.27 9.27 -22.77
N GLN A 134 -15.04 10.08 -23.79
CA GLN A 134 -14.83 9.59 -25.15
C GLN A 134 -13.55 8.74 -25.22
N LEU A 135 -12.43 9.24 -24.67
CA LEU A 135 -11.17 8.52 -24.65
C LEU A 135 -11.33 7.13 -23.99
N VAL A 136 -11.93 7.07 -22.80
CA VAL A 136 -12.11 5.82 -22.06
C VAL A 136 -12.97 4.80 -22.82
N ARG A 137 -13.94 5.27 -23.63
CA ARG A 137 -14.80 4.38 -24.45
C ARG A 137 -14.13 3.94 -25.74
N MET A 138 -13.25 4.77 -26.31
CA MET A 138 -12.61 4.52 -27.62
C MET A 138 -11.32 3.70 -27.50
N ASP A 139 -10.65 3.74 -26.36
CA ASP A 139 -9.37 3.07 -26.16
C ASP A 139 -9.47 1.89 -25.19
N PRO A 140 -9.65 0.65 -25.74
CA PRO A 140 -9.70 -0.55 -24.90
C PRO A 140 -8.40 -0.83 -24.15
N SER A 141 -7.25 -0.26 -24.56
CA SER A 141 -5.96 -0.46 -23.90
C SER A 141 -5.94 0.12 -22.48
N LEU A 142 -6.79 1.10 -22.18
CA LEU A 142 -6.93 1.65 -20.84
C LEU A 142 -7.42 0.62 -19.82
N ASN A 143 -8.04 -0.48 -20.28
CA ASN A 143 -8.41 -1.60 -19.43
C ASN A 143 -7.20 -2.38 -18.89
N MET A 144 -6.02 -2.16 -19.48
CA MET A 144 -4.75 -2.73 -18.98
C MET A 144 -4.04 -1.84 -17.96
N MET A 145 -4.57 -0.64 -17.67
CA MET A 145 -4.10 0.21 -16.58
C MET A 145 -4.62 -0.35 -15.25
N ILE A 146 -3.77 -1.11 -14.56
CA ILE A 146 -4.14 -1.81 -13.34
C ILE A 146 -3.13 -1.48 -12.24
N THR A 147 -3.63 -1.01 -11.10
CA THR A 147 -2.83 -0.85 -9.89
C THR A 147 -2.99 -2.09 -8.99
N ILE A 148 -1.87 -2.60 -8.48
CA ILE A 148 -1.82 -3.73 -7.55
C ILE A 148 -0.78 -3.48 -6.46
N GLY A 149 -1.01 -4.03 -5.27
CA GLY A 149 -0.02 -4.06 -4.19
C GLY A 149 -0.51 -3.48 -2.87
N ALA A 150 0.05 -4.01 -1.79
CA ALA A 150 -0.14 -3.50 -0.43
C ALA A 150 0.67 -2.22 -0.16
N SER A 151 1.50 -1.80 -1.11
CA SER A 151 2.55 -0.78 -0.90
C SER A 151 2.00 0.56 -0.43
N GLY A 152 0.85 1.01 -0.93
CA GLY A 152 0.21 2.23 -0.43
C GLY A 152 -0.03 2.18 1.09
N SER A 153 -0.55 1.06 1.60
CA SER A 153 -0.70 0.84 3.05
C SER A 153 0.65 0.73 3.76
N VAL A 154 1.63 0.08 3.16
CA VAL A 154 2.98 -0.08 3.71
C VAL A 154 3.68 1.28 3.86
N PHE A 155 3.55 2.17 2.89
CA PHE A 155 4.07 3.55 2.98
C PHE A 155 3.36 4.36 4.07
N GLY A 156 2.04 4.17 4.23
CA GLY A 156 1.29 4.72 5.36
C GLY A 156 1.81 4.20 6.70
N ILE A 157 2.03 2.89 6.83
CA ILE A 157 2.61 2.23 8.02
C ILE A 157 4.00 2.77 8.33
N LEU A 158 4.86 2.91 7.32
CA LEU A 158 6.21 3.44 7.47
C LEU A 158 6.20 4.89 7.98
N LEU A 159 5.34 5.73 7.41
CA LEU A 159 5.15 7.11 7.90
C LEU A 159 4.65 7.13 9.34
N ALA A 160 3.63 6.34 9.67
CA ALA A 160 3.09 6.27 11.02
C ALA A 160 4.15 5.83 12.03
N PHE A 161 4.96 4.82 11.68
CA PHE A 161 6.09 4.39 12.50
C PHE A 161 7.07 5.55 12.76
N ALA A 162 7.46 6.27 11.72
CA ALA A 162 8.37 7.41 11.87
C ALA A 162 7.77 8.57 12.68
N MET A 163 6.43 8.78 12.62
CA MET A 163 5.74 9.79 13.42
C MET A 163 5.62 9.41 14.91
N LEU A 164 5.59 8.11 15.23
CA LEU A 164 5.54 7.63 16.62
C LEU A 164 6.95 7.43 17.19
N PHE A 165 7.87 6.95 16.38
CA PHE A 165 9.23 6.57 16.78
C PHE A 165 10.31 7.30 15.96
N PRO A 166 10.36 8.64 15.96
CA PRO A 166 11.14 9.42 15.00
C PRO A 166 12.66 9.21 15.11
N ASN A 167 13.14 8.81 16.26
CA ASN A 167 14.58 8.69 16.54
C ASN A 167 15.08 7.23 16.52
N VAL A 168 14.19 6.26 16.29
CA VAL A 168 14.59 4.85 16.17
C VAL A 168 15.49 4.69 14.93
N PRO A 169 16.68 4.07 15.08
CA PRO A 169 17.56 3.79 13.96
C PRO A 169 16.98 2.66 13.11
N LEU A 170 16.85 2.90 11.80
CA LEU A 170 16.51 1.89 10.79
C LEU A 170 17.77 1.49 10.06
N PHE A 171 17.98 0.19 9.91
CA PHE A 171 19.05 -0.37 9.10
C PHE A 171 18.47 -0.77 7.75
N LEU A 172 18.97 -0.19 6.69
CA LEU A 172 18.65 -0.63 5.34
C LEU A 172 19.35 -1.98 5.10
N MET A 173 18.65 -2.94 4.54
CA MET A 173 19.03 -4.36 4.47
C MET A 173 20.47 -4.62 3.97
N PHE A 174 21.03 -3.72 3.16
CA PHE A 174 22.38 -3.85 2.60
C PHE A 174 23.32 -2.68 2.97
N ILE A 175 22.84 -1.72 3.77
CA ILE A 175 23.61 -0.55 4.18
C ILE A 175 23.73 -0.58 5.72
N PRO A 176 24.93 -0.82 6.28
CA PRO A 176 25.12 -0.96 7.72
C PRO A 176 25.12 0.39 8.46
N ILE A 177 24.61 1.44 7.83
CA ILE A 177 24.54 2.78 8.42
C ILE A 177 23.12 2.99 8.99
N PRO A 178 22.98 3.21 10.31
CA PRO A 178 21.69 3.48 10.92
C PRO A 178 21.18 4.87 10.54
N ILE A 179 19.97 4.93 9.97
CA ILE A 179 19.28 6.18 9.65
C ILE A 179 18.07 6.33 10.56
N LYS A 180 17.90 7.47 11.23
CA LYS A 180 16.72 7.70 12.07
C LYS A 180 15.44 7.65 11.21
N ALA A 181 14.40 7.00 11.72
CA ALA A 181 13.13 6.75 10.99
C ALA A 181 12.56 8.02 10.35
N LYS A 182 12.59 9.16 11.04
CA LYS A 182 12.10 10.44 10.50
C LYS A 182 12.83 10.89 9.23
N TYR A 183 14.15 10.71 9.16
CA TYR A 183 14.93 11.10 7.98
C TYR A 183 14.74 10.10 6.84
N PHE A 184 14.69 8.81 7.17
CA PHE A 184 14.44 7.76 6.20
C PHE A 184 13.12 7.98 5.47
N VAL A 185 12.04 8.24 6.20
CA VAL A 185 10.69 8.41 5.63
C VAL A 185 10.58 9.69 4.80
N VAL A 186 11.19 10.80 5.23
CA VAL A 186 11.20 12.04 4.44
C VAL A 186 11.96 11.83 3.13
N PHE A 187 13.16 11.24 3.20
CA PHE A 187 13.95 10.96 1.99
C PHE A 187 13.20 10.02 1.03
N TYR A 188 12.58 8.96 1.56
CA TYR A 188 11.85 8.00 0.74
C TYR A 188 10.62 8.65 0.09
N GLY A 189 9.85 9.47 0.82
CA GLY A 189 8.73 10.22 0.26
C GLY A 189 9.15 11.22 -0.82
N LEU A 190 10.30 11.90 -0.65
CA LEU A 190 10.86 12.79 -1.68
C LEU A 190 11.32 12.00 -2.92
N ALA A 191 11.90 10.82 -2.74
CA ALA A 191 12.27 9.94 -3.85
C ALA A 191 11.05 9.49 -4.65
N GLU A 192 9.96 9.07 -3.96
CA GLU A 192 8.69 8.71 -4.61
C GLU A 192 8.09 9.89 -5.40
N LEU A 193 8.11 11.08 -4.82
CA LEU A 193 7.65 12.29 -5.51
C LEU A 193 8.49 12.58 -6.76
N PHE A 194 9.80 12.52 -6.62
CA PHE A 194 10.72 12.76 -7.75
C PHE A 194 10.51 11.74 -8.87
N MET A 195 10.45 10.45 -8.55
CA MET A 195 10.20 9.38 -9.53
C MET A 195 8.83 9.54 -10.19
N GLY A 196 7.79 9.83 -9.42
CA GLY A 196 6.44 10.02 -9.96
C GLY A 196 6.31 11.21 -10.92
N VAL A 197 7.04 12.31 -10.66
CA VAL A 197 7.02 13.50 -11.54
C VAL A 197 7.96 13.34 -12.74
N SER A 198 9.08 12.64 -12.58
CA SER A 198 10.09 12.50 -13.62
C SER A 198 9.65 11.59 -14.76
N SER A 199 8.61 10.77 -14.59
CA SER A 199 8.04 9.86 -15.60
C SER A 199 9.14 9.11 -16.37
N PHE A 200 10.08 8.48 -15.65
CA PHE A 200 11.11 7.66 -16.31
C PHE A 200 10.43 6.57 -17.14
N GLY A 201 10.61 6.64 -18.46
CA GLY A 201 9.96 5.72 -19.39
C GLY A 201 10.22 4.27 -19.02
N GLY A 202 9.15 3.51 -18.84
CA GLY A 202 9.19 2.09 -18.46
C GLY A 202 9.04 1.81 -16.97
N ASP A 203 8.93 2.81 -16.11
CA ASP A 203 8.61 2.61 -14.71
C ASP A 203 7.11 2.30 -14.54
N THR A 204 6.83 1.13 -13.98
CA THR A 204 5.46 0.63 -13.71
C THR A 204 5.02 0.84 -12.26
N VAL A 205 5.86 1.49 -11.45
CA VAL A 205 5.58 1.71 -10.02
C VAL A 205 4.56 2.83 -9.83
N ALA A 206 3.56 2.58 -9.00
CA ALA A 206 2.53 3.56 -8.67
C ALA A 206 3.01 4.54 -7.58
N HIS A 207 3.99 5.39 -7.88
CA HIS A 207 4.62 6.32 -6.94
C HIS A 207 3.61 7.23 -6.23
N PHE A 208 2.61 7.70 -6.95
CA PHE A 208 1.56 8.55 -6.36
C PHE A 208 0.63 7.77 -5.42
N ALA A 209 0.43 6.46 -5.62
CA ALA A 209 -0.28 5.63 -4.65
C ALA A 209 0.51 5.55 -3.32
N HIS A 210 1.85 5.42 -3.38
CA HIS A 210 2.71 5.43 -2.19
C HIS A 210 2.56 6.74 -1.40
N LEU A 211 2.66 7.88 -2.09
CA LEU A 211 2.46 9.20 -1.50
C LEU A 211 1.02 9.37 -0.96
N GLY A 212 0.02 8.83 -1.66
CA GLY A 212 -1.37 8.79 -1.21
C GLY A 212 -1.51 8.06 0.12
N GLY A 213 -0.92 6.88 0.24
CA GLY A 213 -0.89 6.12 1.50
C GLY A 213 -0.25 6.90 2.65
N MET A 214 0.87 7.58 2.40
CA MET A 214 1.51 8.47 3.39
C MET A 214 0.59 9.64 3.77
N LEU A 215 -0.08 10.28 2.81
CA LEU A 215 -0.96 11.43 3.05
C LEU A 215 -2.13 11.04 3.97
N PHE A 216 -2.85 9.97 3.65
CA PHE A 216 -3.95 9.49 4.49
C PHE A 216 -3.44 9.02 5.85
N GLY A 217 -2.29 8.34 5.89
CA GLY A 217 -1.62 7.94 7.12
C GLY A 217 -1.28 9.11 8.02
N TYR A 218 -0.75 10.20 7.46
CA TYR A 218 -0.45 11.42 8.20
C TYR A 218 -1.69 11.99 8.91
N PHE A 219 -2.80 12.15 8.17
CA PHE A 219 -4.02 12.70 8.75
C PHE A 219 -4.62 11.79 9.82
N MET A 220 -4.62 10.47 9.61
CA MET A 220 -5.11 9.54 10.62
C MET A 220 -4.29 9.58 11.90
N VAL A 221 -2.95 9.56 11.82
CA VAL A 221 -2.08 9.64 13.00
C VAL A 221 -2.28 10.98 13.72
N ARG A 222 -2.36 12.09 12.99
CA ARG A 222 -2.61 13.42 13.58
C ARG A 222 -3.96 13.47 14.30
N TYR A 223 -5.01 12.94 13.68
CA TYR A 223 -6.34 12.87 14.27
C TYR A 223 -6.35 12.05 15.57
N TRP A 224 -5.73 10.86 15.53
CA TRP A 224 -5.68 9.99 16.71
C TRP A 224 -4.83 10.58 17.84
N LYS A 225 -3.67 11.17 17.54
CA LYS A 225 -2.87 11.88 18.55
C LYS A 225 -3.66 12.97 19.25
N LYS A 226 -4.42 13.79 18.50
CA LYS A 226 -5.27 14.84 19.08
C LYS A 226 -6.38 14.27 19.97
N LYS A 227 -7.06 13.22 19.51
CA LYS A 227 -8.15 12.56 20.23
C LYS A 227 -7.66 11.89 21.52
N ASP A 228 -6.53 11.20 21.45
CA ASP A 228 -5.98 10.47 22.60
C ASP A 228 -5.41 11.42 23.66
N ALA A 229 -4.76 12.52 23.25
CA ALA A 229 -4.32 13.57 24.16
C ALA A 229 -5.50 14.21 24.89
N GLY A 230 -6.62 14.47 24.20
CA GLY A 230 -7.84 14.96 24.84
C GLY A 230 -8.47 14.01 25.84
N ASN A 231 -8.18 12.70 25.73
CA ASN A 231 -8.64 11.65 26.66
C ASN A 231 -7.58 11.26 27.73
N GLY A 232 -6.51 12.05 27.87
CA GLY A 232 -5.41 11.77 28.82
C GLY A 232 -4.53 10.56 28.44
N LYS A 233 -4.63 10.07 27.20
CA LYS A 233 -3.79 8.99 26.66
C LYS A 233 -2.70 9.58 25.80
N TYR A 234 -1.46 9.41 26.23
CA TYR A 234 -0.30 9.84 25.45
C TYR A 234 0.34 8.63 24.78
N PHE A 235 0.38 8.62 23.45
CA PHE A 235 1.30 7.73 22.72
C PHE A 235 2.65 8.46 22.63
N TYR A 236 3.67 7.82 23.13
CA TYR A 236 5.05 8.36 23.23
C TYR A 236 5.65 8.65 21.85
#